data_ad00f1525df8f4b6d467c0b37d689003
#
_entry.id   ad00f1525df8f4b6d467c0b37d689003
#
_cell.length_a   1.000
_cell.length_b   1.000
_cell.length_c   1.000
_cell.angle_alpha   90.00
_cell.angle_beta   90.00
_cell.angle_gamma   90.00
#
_symmetry.space_group_name_H-M   'P 1'
#
loop_
_entity.id
_entity.type
_entity.pdbx_description
1 polymer ?
#
loop_
_entity_poly.entity_id
_entity_poly.type
_entity_poly.pdbx_seq_one_letter_code
_entity_poly.pdbx_strand_id
1 'polypeptide(L)' 'MNLFEQIKAVIAEVEEDHSKFYDSGNAAAGTRVRKNMQELKRLAQELRLDVQAAKNADK' A
#
# COMPACT_ATOMS: atom_id res chain seq x y z
N MET A 1 8.33 11.72 4.52
CA MET A 1 8.19 10.27 4.34
C MET A 1 8.29 9.95 2.85
N ASN A 2 9.20 9.08 2.47
CA ASN A 2 9.36 8.73 1.05
C ASN A 2 8.31 7.70 0.62
N LEU A 3 8.25 7.44 -0.69
CA LEU A 3 7.23 6.53 -1.24
C LEU A 3 7.29 5.14 -0.66
N PHE A 4 8.49 4.60 -0.48
CA PHE A 4 8.64 3.26 0.07
C PHE A 4 8.14 3.18 1.51
N GLU A 5 8.43 4.18 2.31
CA GLU A 5 7.94 4.22 3.69
C GLU A 5 6.42 4.36 3.75
N GLN A 6 5.83 5.11 2.82
CA GLN A 6 4.38 5.21 2.72
C GLN A 6 3.76 3.86 2.38
N ILE A 7 4.37 3.11 1.47
CA ILE A 7 3.92 1.76 1.11
C ILE A 7 3.98 0.85 2.34
N LYS A 8 5.08 0.90 3.09
CA LYS A 8 5.23 0.09 4.30
C LYS A 8 4.17 0.44 5.35
N ALA A 9 3.85 1.73 5.48
CA ALA A 9 2.82 2.17 6.42
C ALA A 9 1.44 1.63 6.05
N VAL A 10 1.11 1.64 4.76
CA VAL A 10 -0.16 1.07 4.28
C VAL A 10 -0.21 -0.43 4.58
N ILE A 11 0.88 -1.14 4.33
CA ILE A 11 0.95 -2.58 4.60
C ILE A 11 0.76 -2.86 6.10
N ALA A 12 1.38 -2.06 6.95
CA ALA A 12 1.23 -2.23 8.41
C ALA A 12 -0.22 -2.06 8.86
N GLU A 13 -0.94 -1.09 8.29
CA GLU A 13 -2.38 -0.93 8.57
C GLU A 13 -3.19 -2.13 8.09
N VAL A 14 -2.87 -2.60 6.88
CA VAL A 14 -3.61 -3.70 6.27
C VAL A 14 -3.42 -5.00 7.05
N GLU A 15 -2.25 -5.24 7.61
CA GLU A 15 -2.00 -6.45 8.39
C GLU A 15 -3.03 -6.65 9.50
N GLU A 16 -3.29 -5.60 10.26
CA GLU A 16 -4.23 -5.66 11.37
C GLU A 16 -5.67 -5.87 10.87
N ASP A 17 -6.07 -5.09 9.88
CA ASP A 17 -7.42 -5.19 9.32
C ASP A 17 -7.63 -6.52 8.59
N HIS A 18 -6.62 -7.04 7.93
CA HIS A 18 -6.68 -8.33 7.26
C HIS A 18 -6.98 -9.43 8.27
N SER A 19 -6.28 -9.45 9.40
CA SER A 19 -6.53 -10.42 10.47
C SER A 19 -7.94 -10.27 11.03
N LYS A 20 -8.38 -9.05 11.28
CA LYS A 20 -9.73 -8.80 11.82
C LYS A 20 -10.81 -9.30 10.86
N PHE A 21 -10.60 -9.13 9.57
CA PHE A 21 -11.57 -9.56 8.58
C PHE A 21 -11.65 -11.10 8.50
N TYR A 22 -10.51 -11.77 8.35
CA TYR A 22 -10.50 -13.23 8.16
C TYR A 22 -10.69 -14.02 9.44
N ASP A 23 -10.16 -13.53 10.56
CA ASP A 23 -10.24 -14.26 11.84
C ASP A 23 -11.54 -13.99 12.59
N SER A 24 -12.06 -12.77 12.50
CA SER A 24 -13.23 -12.34 13.29
C SER A 24 -14.46 -12.00 12.44
N GLY A 25 -14.34 -12.05 11.13
CA GLY A 25 -15.46 -11.71 10.25
C GLY A 25 -15.87 -10.24 10.32
N ASN A 26 -14.94 -9.34 10.65
CA ASN A 26 -15.22 -7.91 10.79
C ASN A 26 -15.37 -7.26 9.41
N ALA A 27 -16.61 -6.96 8.99
CA ALA A 27 -16.89 -6.40 7.68
C ALA A 27 -16.26 -5.02 7.47
N ALA A 28 -16.22 -4.20 8.52
CA ALA A 28 -15.59 -2.88 8.43
C ALA A 28 -14.09 -2.99 8.16
N ALA A 29 -13.44 -3.99 8.76
CA ALA A 29 -12.02 -4.25 8.49
C ALA A 29 -11.80 -4.64 7.03
N GLY A 30 -12.69 -5.46 6.45
CA GLY A 30 -12.62 -5.82 5.03
C GLY A 30 -12.73 -4.61 4.12
N THR A 31 -13.62 -3.68 4.45
CA THR A 31 -13.76 -2.44 3.70
C THR A 31 -12.48 -1.60 3.75
N ARG A 32 -11.85 -1.53 4.92
CA ARG A 32 -10.58 -0.80 5.06
C ARG A 32 -9.45 -1.45 4.27
N VAL A 33 -9.41 -2.78 4.23
CA VAL A 33 -8.42 -3.51 3.42
C VAL A 33 -8.57 -3.12 1.95
N ARG A 34 -9.80 -3.14 1.42
CA ARG A 34 -10.04 -2.76 0.03
C ARG A 34 -9.62 -1.33 -0.26
N LYS A 35 -9.94 -0.42 0.64
CA LYS A 35 -9.60 0.99 0.51
C LYS A 35 -8.07 1.18 0.51
N ASN A 36 -7.38 0.49 1.41
CA ASN A 36 -5.92 0.57 1.49
C ASN A 36 -5.24 -0.06 0.28
N MET A 37 -5.86 -1.06 -0.35
CA MET A 37 -5.32 -1.62 -1.58
C MET A 37 -5.38 -0.62 -2.73
N GLN A 38 -6.42 0.23 -2.78
CA GLN A 38 -6.49 1.31 -3.76
C GLN A 38 -5.34 2.31 -3.55
N GLU A 39 -5.08 2.67 -2.30
CA GLU A 39 -3.97 3.55 -1.96
C GLU A 39 -2.63 2.91 -2.29
N LEU A 40 -2.48 1.63 -1.99
CA LEU A 40 -1.24 0.90 -2.30
C LEU A 40 -1.00 0.86 -3.80
N LYS A 41 -2.04 0.65 -4.59
CA LYS A 41 -1.95 0.66 -6.04
C LYS A 41 -1.41 1.99 -6.55
N ARG A 42 -1.92 3.10 -6.02
CA ARG A 42 -1.46 4.45 -6.38
C ARG A 42 0.01 4.65 -6.02
N LEU A 43 0.39 4.29 -4.80
CA LEU A 43 1.76 4.43 -4.34
C LEU A 43 2.72 3.53 -5.14
N ALA A 44 2.29 2.32 -5.46
CA ALA A 44 3.10 1.41 -6.26
C ALA A 44 3.36 2.00 -7.66
N GLN A 45 2.36 2.61 -8.26
CA GLN A 45 2.50 3.27 -9.56
C GLN A 45 3.49 4.44 -9.48
N GLU A 46 3.36 5.25 -8.44
CA GLU A 46 4.27 6.37 -8.24
C GLU A 46 5.71 5.91 -8.06
N LEU A 47 5.91 4.83 -7.30
CA LEU A 47 7.26 4.29 -7.08
C LEU A 47 7.86 3.74 -8.37
N ARG A 48 7.05 3.08 -9.19
CA ARG A 48 7.51 2.58 -10.50
C ARG A 48 8.00 3.72 -11.38
N LEU A 49 7.23 4.82 -11.42
CA LEU A 49 7.61 5.98 -12.22
C LEU A 49 8.87 6.66 -11.66
N ASP A 50 8.99 6.69 -10.35
CA ASP A 50 10.15 7.28 -9.69
C ASP A 50 11.43 6.50 -10.00
N VAL A 51 11.36 5.19 -9.94
CA VAL A 51 12.48 4.30 -10.29
C VAL A 51 12.84 4.47 -11.77
N GLN A 52 11.84 4.56 -12.64
CA GLN A 52 12.07 4.74 -14.07
C GLN A 52 12.80 6.06 -14.36
N ALA A 53 12.38 7.13 -13.68
CA ALA A 53 13.03 8.43 -13.83
C ALA A 53 14.48 8.39 -13.33
N ALA A 54 14.74 7.73 -12.21
CA ALA A 54 16.08 7.59 -11.67
C ALA A 54 16.99 6.80 -12.62
N LYS A 55 16.48 5.71 -13.20
CA LYS A 55 17.24 4.90 -14.17
C LYS A 55 17.56 5.72 -15.40
N ASN A 56 16.61 6.50 -15.88
CA ASN A 56 16.83 7.33 -17.08
C ASN A 56 17.84 8.45 -16.82
N ALA A 57 17.89 8.96 -15.59
CA ALA A 57 18.83 10.01 -15.22
C ALA A 57 20.30 9.53 -15.19
N ASP A 58 20.50 8.22 -15.04
CA ASP A 58 21.83 7.59 -14.96
C ASP A 58 22.49 7.36 -16.33
N LYS A 59 21.82 7.72 -17.39
CA LYS A 59 22.40 7.54 -18.74
C LYS A 59 23.33 8.67 -19.16
#